data_01e68c3f8ba2a5b0fac96f289a347642
#
_entry.id   01e68c3f8ba2a5b0fac96f289a347642
#
_cell.length_a   1.000
_cell.length_b   1.000
_cell.length_c   1.000
_cell.angle_alpha   90.00
_cell.angle_beta   90.00
_cell.angle_gamma   90.00
#
_symmetry.space_group_name_H-M   'P 1'
#
loop_
_entity.id
_entity.type
_entity.pdbx_description
1 polymer ?
#
loop_
_entity_poly.entity_id
_entity_poly.type
_entity_poly.pdbx_seq_one_letter_code
_entity_poly.pdbx_strand_id
1 'polypeptide(L)'
;LIFLEMLDELAAYPLELISKVIALTKGTGIPNQKLFVDLGNELTRRGDLKSGLMQSKFEHDFKWNTFRCDGTRDIRQISADDVFGPVGLLKNVHPNFESRPNQAKYASLAEEMLTIEKGAGVVEAGTGMGKTMAYLFGAFKNSVNVEDEGPTLVACHTKHLQDQLFYKDLPQLAETLDVPIKAVMMKGRTNYICKTRFNWLISDSRTL
;
A
#
# COMPACT_ATOMS: atom_id res chain seq x y z
N LEU A 1 16.99 -8.88 -2.03
CA LEU A 1 15.84 -9.72 -2.42
C LEU A 1 15.10 -9.09 -3.60
N ILE A 2 14.48 -7.95 -3.42
CA ILE A 2 13.63 -7.29 -4.42
C ILE A 2 14.34 -7.11 -5.78
N PHE A 3 15.64 -6.85 -5.82
CA PHE A 3 16.33 -6.61 -7.09
C PHE A 3 16.64 -7.89 -7.87
N LEU A 4 16.95 -8.98 -7.19
CA LEU A 4 17.18 -10.29 -7.85
C LEU A 4 15.85 -10.92 -8.27
N GLU A 5 14.83 -10.87 -7.41
CA GLU A 5 13.46 -11.26 -7.75
C GLU A 5 12.94 -10.43 -8.93
N MET A 6 13.19 -9.12 -8.92
CA MET A 6 12.82 -8.24 -10.03
C MET A 6 13.58 -8.57 -11.33
N LEU A 7 14.84 -9.02 -11.26
CA LEU A 7 15.58 -9.48 -12.43
C LEU A 7 15.06 -10.81 -12.97
N ASP A 8 14.75 -11.74 -12.08
CA ASP A 8 14.17 -13.03 -12.45
C ASP A 8 12.75 -12.82 -13.03
N GLU A 9 11.97 -11.92 -12.44
CA GLU A 9 10.67 -11.51 -12.97
C GLU A 9 10.80 -10.81 -14.33
N LEU A 10 11.73 -9.87 -14.48
CA LEU A 10 11.98 -9.20 -15.74
C LEU A 10 12.48 -10.19 -16.81
N ALA A 11 13.25 -11.18 -16.44
CA ALA A 11 13.70 -12.24 -17.33
C ALA A 11 12.56 -13.19 -17.77
N ALA A 12 11.47 -13.24 -17.03
CA ALA A 12 10.27 -14.00 -17.36
C ALA A 12 9.39 -13.31 -18.42
N TYR A 13 9.59 -12.01 -18.66
CA TYR A 13 8.83 -11.28 -19.68
C TYR A 13 9.29 -11.62 -21.11
N PRO A 14 8.38 -11.61 -22.10
CA PRO A 14 8.72 -11.81 -23.50
C PRO A 14 9.76 -10.78 -23.97
N LEU A 15 10.72 -11.24 -24.78
CA LEU A 15 11.77 -10.37 -25.33
C LEU A 15 11.19 -9.16 -26.10
N GLU A 16 10.03 -9.31 -26.74
CA GLU A 16 9.32 -8.21 -27.39
C GLU A 16 8.94 -7.08 -26.42
N LEU A 17 8.49 -7.41 -25.20
CA LEU A 17 8.16 -6.42 -24.21
C LEU A 17 9.42 -5.71 -23.70
N ILE A 18 10.47 -6.46 -23.43
CA ILE A 18 11.77 -5.90 -23.03
C ILE A 18 12.31 -4.97 -24.12
N SER A 19 12.22 -5.36 -25.40
CA SER A 19 12.62 -4.55 -26.55
C SER A 19 11.82 -3.25 -26.66
N LYS A 20 10.50 -3.29 -26.39
CA LYS A 20 9.65 -2.09 -26.35
C LYS A 20 10.06 -1.15 -25.22
N VAL A 21 10.35 -1.68 -24.03
CA VAL A 21 10.84 -0.87 -22.88
C VAL A 21 12.18 -0.22 -23.23
N ILE A 22 13.11 -0.94 -23.84
CA ILE A 22 14.40 -0.40 -24.30
C ILE A 22 14.17 0.74 -25.30
N ALA A 23 13.30 0.54 -26.29
CA ALA A 23 12.99 1.55 -27.30
C ALA A 23 12.36 2.81 -26.71
N LEU A 24 11.39 2.66 -25.80
CA LEU A 24 10.70 3.77 -25.14
C LEU A 24 11.60 4.54 -24.16
N THR A 25 12.60 3.89 -23.58
CA THR A 25 13.52 4.52 -22.62
C THR A 25 14.79 5.07 -23.27
N LYS A 26 14.97 4.87 -24.58
CA LYS A 26 16.14 5.34 -25.30
C LYS A 26 16.22 6.87 -25.29
N GLY A 27 17.33 7.40 -24.81
CA GLY A 27 17.55 8.86 -24.73
C GLY A 27 16.86 9.58 -23.59
N THR A 28 16.12 8.88 -22.71
CA THR A 28 15.39 9.51 -21.60
C THR A 28 16.24 9.74 -20.35
N GLY A 29 17.48 9.23 -20.30
CA GLY A 29 18.35 9.32 -19.13
C GLY A 29 17.88 8.53 -17.90
N ILE A 30 16.95 7.59 -18.08
CA ILE A 30 16.46 6.74 -16.99
C ILE A 30 17.62 5.88 -16.43
N PRO A 31 17.87 5.90 -15.12
CA PRO A 31 19.03 5.23 -14.50
C PRO A 31 19.15 3.74 -14.78
N ASN A 32 18.02 3.06 -15.06
CA ASN A 32 17.95 1.62 -15.23
C ASN A 32 17.92 1.18 -16.72
N GLN A 33 18.07 2.11 -17.68
CA GLN A 33 18.04 1.76 -19.11
C GLN A 33 19.06 0.69 -19.46
N LYS A 34 20.29 0.80 -18.95
CA LYS A 34 21.36 -0.17 -19.19
C LYS A 34 20.97 -1.58 -18.74
N LEU A 35 20.26 -1.70 -17.63
CA LEU A 35 19.75 -2.98 -17.12
C LEU A 35 18.85 -3.68 -18.13
N PHE A 36 17.89 -2.95 -18.73
CA PHE A 36 17.00 -3.51 -19.74
C PHE A 36 17.75 -3.90 -21.02
N VAL A 37 18.75 -3.12 -21.41
CA VAL A 37 19.60 -3.45 -22.58
C VAL A 37 20.41 -4.72 -22.31
N ASP A 38 21.06 -4.83 -21.16
CA ASP A 38 21.85 -6.00 -20.78
C ASP A 38 20.98 -7.25 -20.67
N LEU A 39 19.79 -7.12 -20.08
CA LEU A 39 18.79 -8.20 -20.01
C LEU A 39 18.30 -8.63 -21.38
N GLY A 40 17.95 -7.69 -22.26
CA GLY A 40 17.52 -7.98 -23.63
C GLY A 40 18.59 -8.71 -24.43
N ASN A 41 19.85 -8.31 -24.31
CA ASN A 41 20.99 -8.97 -24.94
C ASN A 41 21.17 -10.41 -24.41
N GLU A 42 21.04 -10.61 -23.10
CA GLU A 42 21.17 -11.93 -22.48
C GLU A 42 20.04 -12.87 -22.87
N LEU A 43 18.79 -12.41 -22.91
CA LEU A 43 17.63 -13.19 -23.36
C LEU A 43 17.77 -13.58 -24.84
N THR A 44 18.25 -12.65 -25.67
CA THR A 44 18.53 -12.94 -27.09
C THR A 44 19.61 -14.01 -27.24
N ARG A 45 20.68 -13.94 -26.41
CA ARG A 45 21.79 -14.92 -26.45
C ARG A 45 21.33 -16.32 -26.02
N ARG A 46 20.41 -16.43 -25.07
CA ARG A 46 19.87 -17.71 -24.59
C ARG A 46 18.91 -18.36 -25.57
N GLY A 47 18.49 -17.65 -26.61
CA GLY A 47 17.52 -18.15 -27.58
C GLY A 47 16.13 -18.38 -26.99
N ASP A 48 15.82 -17.77 -25.87
CA ASP A 48 14.53 -17.88 -25.18
C ASP A 48 13.44 -17.08 -25.92
N LEU A 49 13.14 -17.52 -27.13
CA LEU A 49 11.96 -17.09 -27.89
C LEU A 49 10.71 -17.78 -27.32
N LYS A 50 10.40 -17.56 -26.08
CA LYS A 50 9.07 -17.91 -25.56
C LYS A 50 8.08 -16.85 -26.03
N SER A 51 7.61 -17.02 -27.27
CA SER A 51 6.37 -16.40 -27.75
C SER A 51 5.20 -17.07 -27.02
N GLY A 52 4.86 -16.55 -25.90
CA GLY A 52 3.66 -16.92 -25.16
C GLY A 52 3.33 -15.76 -24.23
N LEU A 53 2.12 -15.22 -24.39
CA LEU A 53 1.49 -14.40 -23.36
C LEU A 53 1.46 -15.24 -22.06
N MET A 54 2.58 -15.29 -21.34
CA MET A 54 2.54 -15.68 -19.97
C MET A 54 1.77 -14.56 -19.26
N GLN A 55 0.49 -14.82 -19.03
CA GLN A 55 -0.15 -14.29 -17.84
C GLN A 55 0.69 -14.80 -16.68
N SER A 56 1.75 -14.04 -16.32
CA SER A 56 2.35 -14.18 -15.02
C SER A 56 1.24 -13.77 -14.05
N LYS A 57 0.57 -14.77 -13.48
CA LYS A 57 -0.09 -14.58 -12.21
C LYS A 57 1.04 -14.12 -11.28
N PHE A 58 1.10 -12.82 -11.06
CA PHE A 58 1.84 -12.25 -9.95
C PHE A 58 1.11 -12.70 -8.67
N GLU A 59 1.24 -13.94 -8.32
CA GLU A 59 0.98 -14.42 -6.97
C GLU A 59 2.17 -13.98 -6.12
N HIS A 60 2.31 -12.66 -5.96
CA HIS A 60 3.04 -12.16 -4.82
C HIS A 60 2.18 -12.48 -3.61
N ASP A 61 2.64 -13.41 -2.80
CA ASP A 61 2.17 -13.60 -1.43
C ASP A 61 2.50 -12.33 -0.62
N PHE A 62 1.78 -11.24 -0.90
CA PHE A 62 1.75 -10.10 -0.02
C PHE A 62 1.18 -10.58 1.29
N LYS A 63 2.03 -10.73 2.30
CA LYS A 63 1.56 -11.00 3.65
C LYS A 63 0.80 -9.77 4.16
N TRP A 64 -0.50 -9.81 3.99
CA TRP A 64 -1.39 -8.85 4.62
C TRP A 64 -1.31 -9.02 6.13
N ASN A 65 -1.07 -7.94 6.85
CA ASN A 65 -1.29 -7.96 8.29
C ASN A 65 -2.80 -7.82 8.53
N THR A 66 -3.36 -8.75 9.29
CA THR A 66 -4.77 -8.70 9.68
C THR A 66 -4.83 -8.24 11.14
N PHE A 67 -5.46 -7.09 11.35
CA PHE A 67 -5.78 -6.56 12.67
C PHE A 67 -7.18 -7.03 13.05
N ARG A 68 -7.40 -7.44 14.30
CA ARG A 68 -8.68 -7.94 14.81
C ARG A 68 -9.23 -9.10 13.97
N CYS A 69 -8.55 -10.24 13.92
CA CYS A 69 -8.91 -11.40 13.09
C CYS A 69 -10.27 -12.01 13.44
N ASP A 70 -10.74 -11.84 14.66
CA ASP A 70 -11.97 -12.37 15.25
C ASP A 70 -13.15 -11.40 15.21
N GLY A 71 -12.98 -10.22 14.59
CA GLY A 71 -14.05 -9.24 14.45
C GLY A 71 -15.20 -9.75 13.57
N THR A 72 -16.42 -9.47 13.98
CA THR A 72 -17.65 -10.03 13.35
C THR A 72 -18.63 -8.97 12.86
N ARG A 73 -18.39 -7.69 13.14
CA ARG A 73 -19.30 -6.61 12.81
C ARG A 73 -19.27 -6.27 11.32
N ASP A 74 -20.43 -5.98 10.72
CA ASP A 74 -20.49 -5.50 9.34
C ASP A 74 -20.28 -3.98 9.28
N ILE A 75 -19.12 -3.57 8.78
CA ILE A 75 -18.73 -2.16 8.66
C ILE A 75 -19.67 -1.34 7.76
N ARG A 76 -20.34 -1.98 6.80
CA ARG A 76 -21.25 -1.29 5.85
C ARG A 76 -22.42 -0.61 6.57
N GLN A 77 -22.83 -1.15 7.71
CA GLN A 77 -23.94 -0.64 8.52
C GLN A 77 -23.51 0.43 9.54
N ILE A 78 -22.21 0.69 9.69
CA ILE A 78 -21.68 1.63 10.67
C ILE A 78 -21.54 3.02 10.01
N SER A 79 -22.18 4.03 10.58
CA SER A 79 -22.01 5.43 10.16
C SER A 79 -20.84 6.10 10.88
N ALA A 80 -20.39 7.25 10.38
CA ALA A 80 -19.38 8.05 11.07
C ALA A 80 -19.86 8.51 12.46
N ASP A 81 -21.14 8.81 12.63
CA ASP A 81 -21.72 9.20 13.92
C ASP A 81 -21.75 8.04 14.92
N ASP A 82 -21.96 6.80 14.45
CA ASP A 82 -21.87 5.60 15.31
C ASP A 82 -20.46 5.39 15.85
N VAL A 83 -19.43 5.87 15.16
CA VAL A 83 -18.03 5.74 15.59
C VAL A 83 -17.58 6.94 16.43
N PHE A 84 -17.78 8.15 15.92
CA PHE A 84 -17.20 9.39 16.47
C PHE A 84 -18.19 10.23 17.28
N GLY A 85 -19.45 9.82 17.35
CA GLY A 85 -20.49 10.50 18.11
C GLY A 85 -20.28 10.47 19.63
N PRO A 86 -21.09 11.23 20.39
CA PRO A 86 -20.95 11.33 21.85
C PRO A 86 -21.10 9.99 22.61
N VAL A 87 -21.87 9.07 22.05
CA VAL A 87 -22.09 7.70 22.56
C VAL A 87 -21.55 6.66 21.59
N GLY A 88 -20.63 7.07 20.70
CA GLY A 88 -20.11 6.24 19.65
C GLY A 88 -19.13 5.16 20.12
N LEU A 89 -18.79 4.26 19.20
CA LEU A 89 -17.93 3.11 19.46
C LEU A 89 -16.58 3.52 20.02
N LEU A 90 -16.02 4.63 19.53
CA LEU A 90 -14.72 5.11 19.99
C LEU A 90 -14.73 5.51 21.47
N LYS A 91 -15.85 6.04 21.97
CA LYS A 91 -16.04 6.36 23.39
C LYS A 91 -16.09 5.11 24.27
N ASN A 92 -16.65 4.01 23.75
CA ASN A 92 -16.75 2.74 24.48
C ASN A 92 -15.39 2.07 24.67
N VAL A 93 -14.53 2.15 23.63
CA VAL A 93 -13.18 1.58 23.67
C VAL A 93 -12.19 2.50 24.40
N HIS A 94 -12.37 3.81 24.27
CA HIS A 94 -11.51 4.83 24.88
C HIS A 94 -12.33 5.75 25.79
N PRO A 95 -12.44 5.46 27.07
CA PRO A 95 -13.27 6.24 28.03
C PRO A 95 -12.94 7.74 28.07
N ASN A 96 -11.68 8.10 27.81
CA ASN A 96 -11.21 9.48 27.76
C ASN A 96 -11.41 10.17 26.40
N PHE A 97 -12.04 9.48 25.42
CA PHE A 97 -12.33 10.08 24.15
C PHE A 97 -13.38 11.18 24.29
N GLU A 98 -13.07 12.34 23.74
CA GLU A 98 -13.98 13.47 23.61
C GLU A 98 -14.54 13.51 22.19
N SER A 99 -15.85 13.33 22.06
CA SER A 99 -16.52 13.44 20.77
C SER A 99 -16.40 14.86 20.22
N ARG A 100 -16.02 14.96 18.95
CA ARG A 100 -15.87 16.22 18.24
C ARG A 100 -16.75 16.19 16.99
N PRO A 101 -17.80 17.01 16.91
CA PRO A 101 -18.73 17.00 15.77
C PRO A 101 -18.04 17.14 14.40
N ASN A 102 -16.96 17.91 14.36
CA ASN A 102 -16.18 18.10 13.15
C ASN A 102 -15.41 16.83 12.72
N GLN A 103 -15.09 15.92 13.65
CA GLN A 103 -14.43 14.65 13.32
C GLN A 103 -15.40 13.69 12.62
N ALA A 104 -16.63 13.56 13.12
CA ALA A 104 -17.67 12.76 12.49
C ALA A 104 -17.99 13.30 11.08
N LYS A 105 -18.18 14.62 10.97
CA LYS A 105 -18.40 15.28 9.68
C LYS A 105 -17.25 15.04 8.69
N TYR A 106 -16.01 15.12 9.15
CA TYR A 106 -14.83 14.85 8.33
C TYR A 106 -14.79 13.39 7.87
N ALA A 107 -15.16 12.45 8.74
CA ALA A 107 -15.21 11.02 8.40
C ALA A 107 -16.27 10.74 7.33
N SER A 108 -17.48 11.31 7.45
CA SER A 108 -18.53 11.21 6.46
C SER A 108 -18.11 11.81 5.11
N LEU A 109 -17.46 12.96 5.13
CA LEU A 109 -16.94 13.60 3.91
C LEU A 109 -15.84 12.77 3.24
N ALA A 110 -14.95 12.16 4.03
CA ALA A 110 -13.92 11.26 3.50
C ALA A 110 -14.53 10.01 2.85
N GLU A 111 -15.57 9.44 3.45
CA GLU A 111 -16.32 8.33 2.88
C GLU A 111 -16.96 8.73 1.55
N GLU A 112 -17.69 9.85 1.51
CA GLU A 112 -18.35 10.37 0.30
C GLU A 112 -17.33 10.63 -0.83
N MET A 113 -16.19 11.26 -0.53
CA MET A 113 -15.16 11.56 -1.52
C MET A 113 -14.55 10.29 -2.14
N LEU A 114 -14.41 9.22 -1.38
CA LEU A 114 -13.83 7.97 -1.85
C LEU A 114 -14.79 7.16 -2.72
N THR A 115 -16.09 7.45 -2.68
CA THR A 115 -17.10 6.81 -3.55
C THR A 115 -17.25 7.47 -4.92
N ILE A 116 -16.58 8.60 -5.17
CA ILE A 116 -16.62 9.30 -6.45
C ILE A 116 -15.70 8.60 -7.45
N GLU A 117 -16.24 7.99 -8.49
CA GLU A 117 -15.47 7.24 -9.50
C GLU A 117 -14.37 8.05 -10.19
N LYS A 118 -14.60 9.31 -10.46
CA LYS A 118 -13.66 10.20 -11.16
C LYS A 118 -13.70 11.58 -10.51
N GLY A 119 -13.01 11.73 -9.40
CA GLY A 119 -13.00 13.00 -8.68
C GLY A 119 -11.75 13.17 -7.84
N ALA A 120 -11.54 14.39 -7.38
CA ALA A 120 -10.54 14.73 -6.38
C ALA A 120 -11.19 15.61 -5.33
N GLY A 121 -10.94 15.28 -4.06
CA GLY A 121 -11.40 16.06 -2.93
C GLY A 121 -10.21 16.67 -2.18
N VAL A 122 -10.34 17.92 -1.76
CA VAL A 122 -9.37 18.58 -0.89
C VAL A 122 -10.08 19.00 0.38
N VAL A 123 -9.61 18.50 1.50
CA VAL A 123 -10.21 18.81 2.80
C VAL A 123 -9.16 19.35 3.75
N GLU A 124 -9.41 20.54 4.26
CA GLU A 124 -8.59 21.14 5.31
C GLU A 124 -9.23 20.92 6.68
N ALA A 125 -8.42 20.52 7.63
CA ALA A 125 -8.87 20.30 8.99
C ALA A 125 -7.78 20.69 10.00
N GLY A 126 -8.16 21.36 11.08
CA GLY A 126 -7.27 21.81 12.13
C GLY A 126 -6.46 20.70 12.79
N THR A 127 -5.34 21.05 13.43
CA THR A 127 -4.55 20.11 14.24
C THR A 127 -5.35 19.60 15.44
N GLY A 128 -5.11 18.36 15.84
CA GLY A 128 -5.79 17.78 17.01
C GLY A 128 -7.25 17.35 16.81
N MET A 129 -7.83 17.49 15.61
CA MET A 129 -9.21 17.10 15.32
C MET A 129 -9.42 15.57 15.25
N GLY A 130 -8.37 14.78 15.19
CA GLY A 130 -8.49 13.32 14.99
C GLY A 130 -8.65 12.90 13.53
N LYS A 131 -8.10 13.69 12.60
CA LYS A 131 -8.16 13.45 11.14
C LYS A 131 -7.82 12.03 10.74
N THR A 132 -6.76 11.48 11.33
CA THR A 132 -6.22 10.16 10.98
C THR A 132 -7.27 9.08 11.09
N MET A 133 -7.90 8.95 12.25
CA MET A 133 -8.95 7.96 12.47
C MET A 133 -10.15 8.18 11.54
N ALA A 134 -10.50 9.45 11.29
CA ALA A 134 -11.63 9.80 10.45
C ALA A 134 -11.43 9.41 8.97
N TYR A 135 -10.27 9.74 8.36
CA TYR A 135 -10.04 9.33 6.97
C TYR A 135 -9.74 7.84 6.83
N LEU A 136 -9.11 7.21 7.84
CA LEU A 136 -8.91 5.76 7.82
C LEU A 136 -10.23 5.00 7.90
N PHE A 137 -11.20 5.49 8.66
CA PHE A 137 -12.55 4.93 8.69
C PHE A 137 -13.20 4.99 7.30
N GLY A 138 -13.20 6.14 6.64
CA GLY A 138 -13.71 6.30 5.28
C GLY A 138 -12.99 5.41 4.27
N ALA A 139 -11.65 5.36 4.33
CA ALA A 139 -10.82 4.52 3.46
C ALA A 139 -11.13 3.03 3.63
N PHE A 140 -11.27 2.57 4.87
CA PHE A 140 -11.59 1.18 5.16
C PHE A 140 -13.00 0.82 4.71
N LYS A 141 -13.98 1.66 5.01
CA LYS A 141 -15.37 1.44 4.60
C LYS A 141 -15.50 1.36 3.09
N ASN A 142 -14.81 2.25 2.35
CA ASN A 142 -14.76 2.20 0.90
C ASN A 142 -14.16 0.88 0.39
N SER A 143 -13.06 0.41 0.98
CA SER A 143 -12.39 -0.84 0.55
C SER A 143 -13.24 -2.11 0.74
N VAL A 144 -14.25 -2.07 1.60
CA VAL A 144 -15.19 -3.19 1.84
C VAL A 144 -16.43 -3.08 0.95
N ASN A 145 -16.85 -1.86 0.61
CA ASN A 145 -18.04 -1.63 -0.22
C ASN A 145 -17.80 -1.96 -1.70
N VAL A 146 -16.56 -1.93 -2.14
CA VAL A 146 -16.19 -2.09 -3.56
C VAL A 146 -15.40 -3.39 -3.71
N GLU A 147 -16.10 -4.51 -3.87
CA GLU A 147 -15.49 -5.84 -3.92
C GLU A 147 -14.52 -6.03 -5.11
N ASP A 148 -14.63 -5.24 -6.17
CA ASP A 148 -13.86 -5.40 -7.41
C ASP A 148 -12.85 -4.26 -7.73
N GLU A 149 -12.78 -3.18 -6.95
CA GLU A 149 -11.95 -2.01 -7.31
C GLU A 149 -10.54 -1.98 -6.69
N GLY A 150 -10.20 -2.99 -5.91
CA GLY A 150 -8.85 -3.09 -5.33
C GLY A 150 -8.67 -2.33 -4.02
N PRO A 151 -7.44 -2.31 -3.47
CA PRO A 151 -7.17 -1.75 -2.15
C PRO A 151 -7.15 -0.22 -2.16
N THR A 152 -7.59 0.38 -1.06
CA THR A 152 -7.41 1.82 -0.82
C THR A 152 -5.96 2.12 -0.46
N LEU A 153 -5.35 3.09 -1.16
CA LEU A 153 -3.99 3.54 -0.92
C LEU A 153 -3.98 4.79 -0.02
N VAL A 154 -3.28 4.71 1.11
CA VAL A 154 -3.03 5.85 1.99
C VAL A 154 -1.56 6.26 1.90
N ALA A 155 -1.29 7.45 1.35
CA ALA A 155 0.06 8.00 1.26
C ALA A 155 0.29 9.06 2.35
N CYS A 156 1.45 9.00 3.01
CA CYS A 156 1.86 9.98 4.01
C CYS A 156 3.30 10.45 3.78
N HIS A 157 3.61 11.67 4.21
CA HIS A 157 4.88 12.32 3.91
C HIS A 157 6.06 11.75 4.71
N THR A 158 5.85 11.36 5.97
CA THR A 158 6.93 10.92 6.86
C THR A 158 6.83 9.46 7.24
N LYS A 159 7.99 8.81 7.45
CA LYS A 159 8.07 7.43 7.95
C LYS A 159 7.43 7.30 9.34
N HIS A 160 7.61 8.30 10.19
CA HIS A 160 7.05 8.31 11.53
C HIS A 160 5.52 8.27 11.49
N LEU A 161 4.91 9.06 10.60
CA LEU A 161 3.46 9.02 10.39
C LEU A 161 3.02 7.67 9.81
N GLN A 162 3.79 7.08 8.90
CA GLN A 162 3.54 5.74 8.37
C GLN A 162 3.52 4.69 9.48
N ASP A 163 4.53 4.74 10.36
CA ASP A 163 4.63 3.83 11.50
C ASP A 163 3.48 4.03 12.50
N GLN A 164 3.10 5.27 12.78
CA GLN A 164 1.96 5.59 13.61
C GLN A 164 0.66 5.02 13.02
N LEU A 165 0.39 5.26 11.74
CA LEU A 165 -0.79 4.76 11.05
C LEU A 165 -0.89 3.24 11.16
N PHE A 166 0.21 2.55 10.89
CA PHE A 166 0.22 1.10 10.76
C PHE A 166 0.23 0.38 12.12
N TYR A 167 1.04 0.85 13.06
CA TYR A 167 1.23 0.15 14.34
C TYR A 167 0.33 0.66 15.48
N LYS A 168 -0.32 1.81 15.30
CA LYS A 168 -1.18 2.40 16.32
C LYS A 168 -2.60 2.62 15.83
N ASP A 169 -2.78 3.41 14.76
CA ASP A 169 -4.10 3.89 14.38
C ASP A 169 -4.95 2.79 13.73
N LEU A 170 -4.38 1.94 12.86
CA LEU A 170 -5.09 0.81 12.26
C LEU A 170 -5.51 -0.26 13.27
N PRO A 171 -4.64 -0.74 14.19
CA PRO A 171 -5.07 -1.65 15.26
C PRO A 171 -6.18 -1.07 16.12
N GLN A 172 -6.07 0.21 16.50
CA GLN A 172 -7.06 0.89 17.29
C GLN A 172 -8.40 1.01 16.55
N LEU A 173 -8.37 1.30 15.25
CA LEU A 173 -9.57 1.33 14.42
C LEU A 173 -10.23 -0.05 14.33
N ALA A 174 -9.45 -1.10 14.07
CA ALA A 174 -9.94 -2.47 13.99
C ALA A 174 -10.61 -2.92 15.30
N GLU A 175 -10.03 -2.57 16.44
CA GLU A 175 -10.59 -2.83 17.76
C GLU A 175 -11.89 -2.05 17.99
N THR A 176 -11.89 -0.76 17.66
CA THR A 176 -13.06 0.11 17.82
C THR A 176 -14.25 -0.37 16.99
N LEU A 177 -14.00 -0.77 15.75
CA LEU A 177 -15.03 -1.22 14.83
C LEU A 177 -15.44 -2.67 15.05
N ASP A 178 -14.63 -3.46 15.73
CA ASP A 178 -14.79 -4.91 15.86
C ASP A 178 -14.87 -5.62 14.50
N VAL A 179 -13.94 -5.26 13.60
CA VAL A 179 -13.85 -5.81 12.25
C VAL A 179 -12.40 -6.18 11.91
N PRO A 180 -12.18 -7.22 11.09
CA PRO A 180 -10.84 -7.55 10.61
C PRO A 180 -10.40 -6.55 9.54
N ILE A 181 -9.31 -5.83 9.78
CA ILE A 181 -8.68 -4.94 8.80
C ILE A 181 -7.43 -5.60 8.24
N LYS A 182 -7.40 -5.79 6.92
CA LYS A 182 -6.21 -6.26 6.20
C LYS A 182 -5.44 -5.06 5.64
N ALA A 183 -4.18 -4.92 5.99
CA ALA A 183 -3.35 -3.83 5.51
C ALA A 183 -1.90 -4.26 5.31
N VAL A 184 -1.21 -3.57 4.41
CA VAL A 184 0.23 -3.70 4.18
C VAL A 184 0.88 -2.32 4.19
N MET A 185 2.06 -2.23 4.81
CA MET A 185 2.85 -1.00 4.81
C MET A 185 4.02 -1.14 3.84
N MET A 186 4.13 -0.17 2.92
CA MET A 186 5.24 -0.09 1.99
C MET A 186 6.05 1.18 2.22
N LYS A 187 7.33 1.04 2.51
CA LYS A 187 8.28 2.16 2.64
C LYS A 187 9.05 2.34 1.34
N GLY A 188 9.64 3.51 1.15
CA GLY A 188 10.51 3.76 0.00
C GLY A 188 11.70 2.81 -0.03
N ARG A 189 12.23 2.54 -1.22
CA ARG A 189 13.33 1.59 -1.51
C ARG A 189 14.53 1.70 -0.57
N THR A 190 14.88 2.90 -0.14
CA THR A 190 16.02 3.15 0.76
C THR A 190 15.87 2.57 2.17
N ASN A 191 14.68 2.07 2.52
CA ASN A 191 14.42 1.45 3.82
C ASN A 191 14.59 -0.07 3.80
N TYR A 192 14.92 -0.64 2.65
CA TYR A 192 15.11 -2.08 2.48
C TYR A 192 16.55 -2.40 2.13
N ILE A 193 17.07 -3.52 2.67
CA ILE A 193 18.42 -4.00 2.38
C ILE A 193 18.42 -4.57 0.96
N CYS A 194 19.33 -4.07 0.12
CA CYS A 194 19.63 -4.69 -1.17
C CYS A 194 20.47 -5.96 -0.96
N LYS A 195 19.89 -7.12 -1.20
CA LYS A 195 20.55 -8.42 -0.99
C LYS A 195 21.84 -8.56 -1.81
N THR A 196 21.86 -8.05 -3.02
CA THR A 196 23.06 -8.06 -3.87
C THR A 196 24.19 -7.24 -3.26
N ARG A 197 23.91 -6.02 -2.81
CA ARG A 197 24.93 -5.18 -2.14
C ARG A 197 25.37 -5.80 -0.82
N PHE A 198 24.47 -6.39 -0.08
CA PHE A 198 24.79 -7.08 1.17
C PHE A 198 25.71 -8.28 0.92
N ASN A 199 25.42 -9.09 -0.09
CA ASN A 199 26.25 -10.23 -0.46
C ASN A 199 27.66 -9.79 -0.95
N TRP A 200 27.76 -8.69 -1.69
CA TRP A 200 29.07 -8.12 -2.07
C TRP A 200 29.88 -7.70 -0.85
N LEU A 201 29.27 -7.00 0.10
CA LEU A 201 29.95 -6.59 1.34
C LEU A 201 30.49 -7.79 2.13
N ILE A 202 29.72 -8.89 2.20
CA ILE A 202 30.18 -10.12 2.87
C ILE A 202 31.31 -10.78 2.09
N SER A 203 31.25 -10.74 0.76
CA SER A 203 32.30 -11.33 -0.09
C SER A 203 33.61 -10.56 -0.02
N ASP A 204 33.57 -9.22 0.03
CA ASP A 204 34.76 -8.36 0.17
C ASP A 204 35.39 -8.42 1.55
N SER A 205 34.62 -8.67 2.60
CA SER A 205 35.16 -8.81 3.97
C SER A 205 35.97 -10.09 4.20
N ARG A 206 36.09 -10.97 3.21
CA ARG A 206 37.00 -12.14 3.24
C ARG A 206 38.41 -11.84 2.78
N THR A 207 38.66 -10.59 2.42
CA THR A 207 39.98 -10.12 1.94
C THR A 207 40.71 -9.20 2.95
N LEU A 208 40.28 -9.15 4.20
CA LEU A 208 40.94 -8.47 5.32
C LEU A 208 41.56 -9.49 6.29
#